data_88336b491c3d4d34a1bbeb26f30a67e6
#
_entry.id   88336b491c3d4d34a1bbeb26f30a67e6
#
_cell.length_a   1.000
_cell.length_b   1.000
_cell.length_c   1.000
_cell.angle_alpha   90.00
_cell.angle_beta   90.00
_cell.angle_gamma   90.00
#
_symmetry.space_group_name_H-M   'P 1'
#
loop_
_entity.id
_entity.type
_entity.pdbx_description
1 polymer ?
#
loop_
_entity_poly.entity_id
_entity_poly.type
_entity_poly.pdbx_seq_one_letter_code
_entity_poly.pdbx_strand_id
1 'polypeptide(L)'
;MERIVHQLVQGSPEWEAFRFQHDGASEIKTVMGLDKKTTRAQLLRMKATGATKEFSAWVQENVLNRGHEIEALARPFAVEFAGVDGFYPATVSIGRLSASSDGLDMPDETAWECKSLNQENGPIVKSGRVPDEHMPQCQQVLMVTGADRLLFTVSDGTRENTHHVWVEPDTDWFD
;
A
#
# COMPACT_ATOMS: atom_id res chain seq x y z
N MET A 1 -10.41 -18.78 -5.15
CA MET A 1 -9.67 -18.92 -3.85
C MET A 1 -10.39 -18.03 -2.84
N GLU A 2 -10.42 -18.45 -1.57
CA GLU A 2 -11.10 -17.74 -0.50
C GLU A 2 -10.27 -16.51 -0.08
N ARG A 3 -10.95 -15.38 0.17
CA ARG A 3 -10.39 -14.18 0.76
C ARG A 3 -10.34 -14.36 2.29
N ILE A 4 -9.19 -14.11 2.88
CA ILE A 4 -8.98 -14.21 4.33
C ILE A 4 -8.54 -12.85 4.87
N VAL A 5 -9.28 -12.34 5.84
CA VAL A 5 -8.89 -11.13 6.59
C VAL A 5 -8.12 -11.57 7.83
N HIS A 6 -6.91 -11.03 8.01
CA HIS A 6 -6.01 -11.36 9.10
C HIS A 6 -6.00 -10.28 10.15
N GLN A 7 -6.10 -10.67 11.42
CA GLN A 7 -5.97 -9.74 12.54
C GLN A 7 -4.48 -9.59 12.91
N LEU A 8 -3.76 -8.85 12.09
CA LEU A 8 -2.32 -8.60 12.25
C LEU A 8 -2.07 -7.10 12.42
N VAL A 9 -1.21 -6.75 13.36
CA VAL A 9 -0.74 -5.37 13.52
C VAL A 9 0.46 -5.16 12.61
N GLN A 10 0.37 -4.20 11.69
CA GLN A 10 1.48 -3.88 10.79
C GLN A 10 2.74 -3.51 11.58
N GLY A 11 3.88 -4.08 11.19
CA GLY A 11 5.15 -3.92 11.89
C GLY A 11 5.36 -4.88 13.07
N SER A 12 4.36 -5.71 13.43
CA SER A 12 4.57 -6.75 14.44
C SER A 12 5.38 -7.93 13.88
N PRO A 13 6.05 -8.72 14.77
CA PRO A 13 6.76 -9.93 14.33
C PRO A 13 5.85 -10.93 13.58
N GLU A 14 4.59 -11.04 13.99
CA GLU A 14 3.60 -11.92 13.36
C GLU A 14 3.26 -11.43 11.94
N TRP A 15 3.13 -10.13 11.75
CA TRP A 15 2.90 -9.52 10.44
C TRP A 15 4.13 -9.68 9.53
N GLU A 16 5.34 -9.55 10.06
CA GLU A 16 6.57 -9.81 9.30
C GLU A 16 6.67 -11.28 8.87
N ALA A 17 6.39 -12.22 9.77
CA ALA A 17 6.35 -13.65 9.47
C ALA A 17 5.31 -13.97 8.38
N PHE A 18 4.14 -13.35 8.45
CA PHE A 18 3.09 -13.46 7.43
C PHE A 18 3.60 -12.98 6.06
N ARG A 19 4.28 -11.85 6.00
CA ARG A 19 4.82 -11.29 4.75
C ARG A 19 5.85 -12.19 4.07
N PHE A 20 6.63 -12.96 4.82
CA PHE A 20 7.58 -13.92 4.20
C PHE A 20 6.87 -15.05 3.44
N GLN A 21 5.66 -15.36 3.82
CA GLN A 21 4.87 -16.45 3.21
C GLN A 21 3.97 -15.96 2.06
N HIS A 22 3.82 -14.65 1.88
CA HIS A 22 2.91 -14.04 0.92
C HIS A 22 3.64 -13.05 0.00
N ASP A 23 3.11 -12.87 -1.19
CA ASP A 23 3.54 -11.85 -2.15
C ASP A 23 2.70 -10.59 -1.91
N GLY A 24 3.27 -9.65 -1.14
CA GLY A 24 2.57 -8.45 -0.69
C GLY A 24 2.39 -7.41 -1.79
N ALA A 25 1.30 -6.64 -1.75
CA ALA A 25 1.00 -5.60 -2.72
C ALA A 25 2.13 -4.56 -2.86
N SER A 26 2.82 -4.20 -1.77
CA SER A 26 3.97 -3.30 -1.82
C SER A 26 5.20 -3.88 -2.52
N GLU A 27 5.24 -5.20 -2.74
CA GLU A 27 6.34 -5.93 -3.37
C GLU A 27 6.05 -6.32 -4.82
N ILE A 28 4.79 -6.17 -5.27
CA ILE A 28 4.36 -6.69 -6.57
C ILE A 28 5.15 -6.08 -7.74
N LYS A 29 5.51 -4.80 -7.68
CA LYS A 29 6.37 -4.19 -8.70
C LYS A 29 7.74 -4.89 -8.82
N THR A 30 8.29 -5.40 -7.71
CA THR A 30 9.52 -6.18 -7.70
C THR A 30 9.28 -7.57 -8.31
N VAL A 31 8.17 -8.21 -7.96
CA VAL A 31 7.75 -9.50 -8.55
C VAL A 31 7.57 -9.37 -10.06
N MET A 32 6.99 -8.28 -10.54
CA MET A 32 6.84 -7.97 -11.97
C MET A 32 8.14 -7.57 -12.66
N GLY A 33 9.22 -7.32 -11.91
CA GLY A 33 10.51 -6.87 -12.45
C GLY A 33 10.54 -5.38 -12.82
N LEU A 34 9.61 -4.59 -12.30
CA LEU A 34 9.48 -3.15 -12.55
C LEU A 34 10.21 -2.30 -11.51
N ASP A 35 10.67 -2.90 -10.42
CA ASP A 35 11.39 -2.18 -9.35
C ASP A 35 12.85 -1.94 -9.75
N LYS A 36 13.24 -0.67 -9.77
CA LYS A 36 14.62 -0.24 -10.09
C LYS A 36 15.60 -0.44 -8.92
N LYS A 37 15.10 -0.63 -7.70
CA LYS A 37 15.90 -0.70 -6.47
C LYS A 37 16.12 -2.13 -5.98
N THR A 38 15.20 -3.03 -6.27
CA THR A 38 15.22 -4.42 -5.78
C THR A 38 14.87 -5.36 -6.92
N THR A 39 15.72 -6.34 -7.20
CA THR A 39 15.45 -7.36 -8.20
C THR A 39 14.60 -8.50 -7.66
N ARG A 40 13.94 -9.26 -8.56
CA ARG A 40 13.21 -10.50 -8.18
C ARG A 40 14.09 -11.47 -7.39
N ALA A 41 15.35 -11.65 -7.82
CA ALA A 41 16.28 -12.56 -7.16
C ALA A 41 16.62 -12.11 -5.73
N GLN A 42 16.75 -10.79 -5.50
CA GLN A 42 16.97 -10.24 -4.16
C GLN A 42 15.74 -10.45 -3.29
N LEU A 43 14.53 -10.16 -3.79
CA LEU A 43 13.28 -10.39 -3.06
C LEU A 43 13.11 -11.86 -2.71
N LEU A 44 13.33 -12.77 -3.67
CA LEU A 44 13.24 -14.22 -3.44
C LEU A 44 14.21 -14.68 -2.36
N ARG A 45 15.47 -14.18 -2.38
CA ARG A 45 16.44 -14.51 -1.34
C ARG A 45 15.98 -14.02 0.03
N MET A 46 15.47 -12.79 0.13
CA MET A 46 14.94 -12.25 1.38
C MET A 46 13.82 -13.13 1.92
N LYS A 47 12.84 -13.48 1.09
CA LYS A 47 11.74 -14.37 1.50
C LYS A 47 12.21 -15.77 1.90
N ALA A 48 13.16 -16.35 1.18
CA ALA A 48 13.67 -17.69 1.47
C ALA A 48 14.53 -17.76 2.75
N THR A 49 15.23 -16.69 3.11
CA THR A 49 16.11 -16.64 4.28
C THR A 49 15.49 -15.99 5.51
N GLY A 50 14.32 -15.34 5.36
CA GLY A 50 13.74 -14.50 6.39
C GLY A 50 14.55 -13.23 6.68
N ALA A 51 15.51 -12.89 5.79
CA ALA A 51 16.32 -11.70 5.96
C ALA A 51 15.49 -10.45 5.65
N THR A 52 15.37 -9.56 6.61
CA THR A 52 14.78 -8.23 6.41
C THR A 52 15.82 -7.29 5.80
N LYS A 53 15.33 -6.28 5.10
CA LYS A 53 16.17 -5.19 4.62
C LYS A 53 16.62 -4.38 5.84
N GLU A 54 17.92 -4.36 6.11
CA GLU A 54 18.45 -3.46 7.12
C GLU A 54 18.43 -2.03 6.57
N PHE A 55 17.75 -1.15 7.28
CA PHE A 55 17.74 0.27 6.98
C PHE A 55 18.70 0.99 7.95
N SER A 56 19.40 2.00 7.47
CA SER A 56 20.14 2.87 8.37
C SER A 56 19.19 3.54 9.35
N ALA A 57 19.68 3.90 10.56
CA ALA A 57 18.87 4.60 11.55
C ALA A 57 18.24 5.88 10.97
N TRP A 58 18.95 6.58 10.10
CA TRP A 58 18.44 7.77 9.42
C TRP A 58 17.25 7.44 8.50
N VAL A 59 17.33 6.35 7.70
CA VAL A 59 16.23 5.92 6.84
C VAL A 59 15.03 5.46 7.67
N GLN A 60 15.28 4.71 8.75
CA GLN A 60 14.21 4.28 9.64
C GLN A 60 13.44 5.48 10.21
N GLU A 61 14.16 6.49 10.71
CA GLU A 61 13.55 7.64 11.38
C GLU A 61 12.94 8.64 10.37
N ASN A 62 13.67 8.98 9.32
CA ASN A 62 13.27 10.09 8.42
C ASN A 62 12.42 9.64 7.23
N VAL A 63 12.35 8.37 6.95
CA VAL A 63 11.56 7.85 5.82
C VAL A 63 10.43 6.96 6.31
N LEU A 64 10.73 5.90 7.07
CA LEU A 64 9.71 4.93 7.44
C LEU A 64 8.80 5.45 8.56
N ASN A 65 9.35 5.93 9.67
CA ASN A 65 8.55 6.46 10.78
C ASN A 65 7.77 7.70 10.34
N ARG A 66 8.41 8.60 9.57
CA ARG A 66 7.73 9.77 9.03
C ARG A 66 6.60 9.38 8.06
N GLY A 67 6.76 8.30 7.29
CA GLY A 67 5.70 7.77 6.43
C GLY A 67 4.45 7.39 7.22
N HIS A 68 4.62 6.69 8.34
CA HIS A 68 3.51 6.32 9.23
C HIS A 68 2.86 7.53 9.92
N GLU A 69 3.66 8.53 10.31
CA GLU A 69 3.12 9.78 10.87
C GLU A 69 2.26 10.53 9.85
N ILE A 70 2.76 10.66 8.61
CA ILE A 70 2.03 11.30 7.52
C ILE A 70 0.73 10.55 7.21
N GLU A 71 0.76 9.24 7.15
CA GLU A 71 -0.42 8.40 6.95
C GLU A 71 -1.48 8.68 8.04
N ALA A 72 -1.07 8.67 9.32
CA ALA A 72 -1.97 8.93 10.43
C ALA A 72 -2.61 10.33 10.36
N LEU A 73 -1.83 11.35 9.96
CA LEU A 73 -2.31 12.73 9.77
C LEU A 73 -3.19 12.90 8.53
N ALA A 74 -2.93 12.15 7.46
CA ALA A 74 -3.70 12.21 6.22
C ALA A 74 -5.03 11.46 6.28
N ARG A 75 -5.16 10.47 7.19
CA ARG A 75 -6.36 9.62 7.31
C ARG A 75 -7.68 10.39 7.44
N PRO A 76 -7.81 11.43 8.28
CA PRO A 76 -9.05 12.21 8.35
C PRO A 76 -9.42 12.87 7.02
N PHE A 77 -8.43 13.34 6.26
CA PHE A 77 -8.66 13.94 4.95
C PHE A 77 -9.08 12.89 3.91
N ALA A 78 -8.47 11.70 3.96
CA ALA A 78 -8.87 10.60 3.11
C ALA A 78 -10.32 10.15 3.37
N VAL A 79 -10.74 10.08 4.63
CA VAL A 79 -12.12 9.79 5.05
C VAL A 79 -13.08 10.85 4.48
N GLU A 80 -12.73 12.14 4.59
CA GLU A 80 -13.52 13.24 4.02
C GLU A 80 -13.65 13.12 2.50
N PHE A 81 -12.52 12.89 1.80
CA PHE A 81 -12.51 12.78 0.33
C PHE A 81 -13.28 11.56 -0.18
N ALA A 82 -13.21 10.46 0.55
CA ALA A 82 -13.92 9.24 0.20
C ALA A 82 -15.41 9.29 0.54
N GLY A 83 -15.81 10.11 1.51
CA GLY A 83 -17.17 10.18 2.01
C GLY A 83 -17.59 8.91 2.77
N VAL A 84 -16.63 8.29 3.47
CA VAL A 84 -16.83 7.06 4.27
C VAL A 84 -16.80 7.39 5.78
N ASP A 85 -17.27 6.48 6.62
CA ASP A 85 -17.28 6.66 8.07
C ASP A 85 -15.87 6.55 8.70
N GLY A 86 -14.97 5.80 8.05
CA GLY A 86 -13.61 5.63 8.50
C GLY A 86 -12.81 4.68 7.64
N PHE A 87 -11.48 4.78 7.74
CA PHE A 87 -10.54 3.83 7.16
C PHE A 87 -9.78 3.11 8.27
N TYR A 88 -9.76 1.78 8.21
CA TYR A 88 -9.11 0.91 9.19
C TYR A 88 -8.01 0.10 8.51
N PRO A 89 -6.78 0.07 9.05
CA PRO A 89 -5.72 -0.78 8.52
C PRO A 89 -6.18 -2.23 8.43
N ALA A 90 -5.97 -2.87 7.28
CA ALA A 90 -6.39 -4.23 7.04
C ALA A 90 -5.30 -5.04 6.36
N THR A 91 -5.12 -6.28 6.80
CA THR A 91 -4.28 -7.27 6.12
C THR A 91 -5.17 -8.39 5.58
N VAL A 92 -5.16 -8.56 4.27
CA VAL A 92 -6.01 -9.51 3.55
C VAL A 92 -5.16 -10.38 2.64
N SER A 93 -5.55 -11.65 2.43
CA SER A 93 -4.90 -12.53 1.46
C SER A 93 -5.89 -13.31 0.62
N ILE A 94 -5.47 -13.68 -0.59
CA ILE A 94 -6.07 -14.67 -1.47
C ILE A 94 -4.96 -15.60 -1.95
N GLY A 95 -4.93 -16.85 -1.45
CA GLY A 95 -3.83 -17.74 -1.72
C GLY A 95 -2.49 -17.16 -1.26
N ARG A 96 -1.53 -17.00 -2.17
CA ARG A 96 -0.22 -16.39 -1.85
C ARG A 96 -0.19 -14.87 -1.95
N LEU A 97 -1.15 -14.27 -2.61
CA LEU A 97 -1.21 -12.81 -2.74
C LEU A 97 -1.76 -12.18 -1.48
N SER A 98 -1.17 -11.08 -1.05
CA SER A 98 -1.64 -10.33 0.12
C SER A 98 -1.59 -8.82 -0.10
N ALA A 99 -2.41 -8.12 0.66
CA ALA A 99 -2.39 -6.68 0.77
C ALA A 99 -2.47 -6.29 2.25
N SER A 100 -1.58 -5.41 2.69
CA SER A 100 -1.72 -4.66 3.94
C SER A 100 -2.04 -3.24 3.53
N SER A 101 -3.35 -2.93 3.48
CA SER A 101 -3.86 -1.63 3.08
C SER A 101 -3.76 -0.64 4.22
N ASP A 102 -3.44 0.61 3.92
CA ASP A 102 -3.46 1.71 4.90
C ASP A 102 -4.88 1.96 5.42
N GLY A 103 -5.89 1.64 4.62
CA GLY A 103 -7.28 1.68 5.04
C GLY A 103 -8.21 0.85 4.17
N LEU A 104 -9.19 0.25 4.83
CA LEU A 104 -10.37 -0.35 4.22
C LEU A 104 -11.57 0.19 5.00
N ASP A 105 -12.64 0.58 4.32
CA ASP A 105 -13.85 1.03 5.00
C ASP A 105 -14.68 -0.15 5.53
N MET A 106 -15.70 0.15 6.28
CA MET A 106 -16.70 -0.83 6.72
C MET A 106 -17.96 -0.62 5.88
N PRO A 107 -18.11 -1.17 4.71
CA PRO A 107 -18.28 -2.60 4.43
C PRO A 107 -17.23 -3.23 3.48
N ASP A 108 -16.02 -2.78 3.44
CA ASP A 108 -14.96 -3.28 2.56
C ASP A 108 -15.12 -2.88 1.06
N GLU A 109 -15.84 -1.80 0.78
CA GLU A 109 -16.11 -1.33 -0.59
C GLU A 109 -15.06 -0.34 -1.10
N THR A 110 -14.39 0.37 -0.17
CA THR A 110 -13.41 1.39 -0.51
C THR A 110 -12.08 1.12 0.20
N ALA A 111 -11.01 0.96 -0.58
CA ALA A 111 -9.65 0.87 -0.06
C ALA A 111 -8.96 2.23 -0.10
N TRP A 112 -7.94 2.41 0.74
CA TRP A 112 -7.11 3.60 0.79
C TRP A 112 -5.62 3.22 0.84
N GLU A 113 -4.82 3.96 0.05
CA GLU A 113 -3.36 3.86 0.02
C GLU A 113 -2.77 5.26 0.08
N CYS A 114 -1.81 5.49 0.99
CA CYS A 114 -1.17 6.78 1.21
C CYS A 114 0.33 6.71 0.92
N LYS A 115 0.84 7.72 0.25
CA LYS A 115 2.27 7.90 0.04
C LYS A 115 2.71 9.29 0.50
N SER A 116 3.93 9.39 1.02
CA SER A 116 4.50 10.70 1.33
C SER A 116 4.62 11.54 0.06
N LEU A 117 4.15 12.78 0.14
CA LEU A 117 4.26 13.76 -0.94
C LEU A 117 5.73 14.06 -1.24
N ASN A 118 6.08 14.07 -2.51
CA ASN A 118 7.40 14.48 -2.99
C ASN A 118 7.28 15.26 -4.31
N GLN A 119 8.43 15.72 -4.85
CA GLN A 119 8.46 16.52 -6.07
C GLN A 119 8.04 15.77 -7.33
N GLU A 120 8.09 14.44 -7.32
CA GLU A 120 7.75 13.60 -8.47
C GLU A 120 6.27 13.22 -8.45
N ASN A 121 5.76 12.70 -7.32
CA ASN A 121 4.41 12.16 -7.24
C ASN A 121 3.31 13.24 -7.13
N GLY A 122 3.60 14.38 -6.48
CA GLY A 122 2.64 15.45 -6.28
C GLY A 122 2.02 15.98 -7.58
N PRO A 123 2.83 16.41 -8.57
CA PRO A 123 2.30 16.87 -9.86
C PRO A 123 1.50 15.81 -10.62
N ILE A 124 1.90 14.54 -10.54
CA ILE A 124 1.21 13.44 -11.21
C ILE A 124 -0.19 13.25 -10.60
N VAL A 125 -0.29 13.18 -9.27
CA VAL A 125 -1.58 12.99 -8.59
C VAL A 125 -2.49 14.21 -8.78
N LYS A 126 -1.95 15.42 -8.75
CA LYS A 126 -2.68 16.65 -9.09
C LYS A 126 -3.24 16.63 -10.53
N SER A 127 -2.60 15.93 -11.45
CA SER A 127 -3.10 15.76 -12.82
C SER A 127 -4.16 14.65 -12.96
N GLY A 128 -4.60 14.02 -11.87
CA GLY A 128 -5.61 12.97 -11.87
C GLY A 128 -5.08 11.58 -12.22
N ARG A 129 -3.78 11.31 -12.02
CA ARG A 129 -3.15 10.02 -12.32
C ARG A 129 -2.42 9.46 -11.10
N VAL A 130 -2.36 8.13 -11.02
CA VAL A 130 -1.44 7.44 -10.10
C VAL A 130 -0.06 7.37 -10.77
N PRO A 131 1.06 7.60 -10.03
CA PRO A 131 2.38 7.31 -10.56
C PRO A 131 2.50 5.84 -10.97
N ASP A 132 3.06 5.57 -12.14
CA ASP A 132 3.11 4.24 -12.75
C ASP A 132 3.74 3.18 -11.82
N GLU A 133 4.71 3.59 -11.00
CA GLU A 133 5.35 2.71 -10.03
C GLU A 133 4.45 2.22 -8.89
N HIS A 134 3.31 2.90 -8.64
CA HIS A 134 2.35 2.56 -7.59
C HIS A 134 1.11 1.85 -8.12
N MET A 135 0.85 1.91 -9.42
CA MET A 135 -0.33 1.26 -10.02
C MET A 135 -0.38 -0.26 -9.75
N PRO A 136 0.72 -1.04 -9.87
CA PRO A 136 0.68 -2.47 -9.53
C PRO A 136 0.24 -2.74 -8.08
N GLN A 137 0.69 -1.91 -7.12
CA GLN A 137 0.27 -2.02 -5.73
C GLN A 137 -1.23 -1.74 -5.59
N CYS A 138 -1.73 -0.67 -6.19
CA CYS A 138 -3.15 -0.31 -6.15
C CYS A 138 -4.03 -1.44 -6.70
N GLN A 139 -3.67 -2.00 -7.85
CA GLN A 139 -4.42 -3.07 -8.48
C GLN A 139 -4.38 -4.37 -7.65
N GLN A 140 -3.24 -4.73 -7.04
CA GLN A 140 -3.22 -5.88 -6.15
C GLN A 140 -4.03 -5.65 -4.87
N VAL A 141 -4.03 -4.44 -4.30
CA VAL A 141 -4.90 -4.12 -3.17
C VAL A 141 -6.37 -4.34 -3.56
N LEU A 142 -6.81 -3.80 -4.68
CA LEU A 142 -8.18 -3.97 -5.17
C LEU A 142 -8.54 -5.44 -5.40
N MET A 143 -7.67 -6.19 -6.07
CA MET A 143 -7.86 -7.62 -6.34
C MET A 143 -7.99 -8.44 -5.05
N VAL A 144 -7.11 -8.20 -4.08
CA VAL A 144 -7.04 -9.00 -2.85
C VAL A 144 -8.12 -8.61 -1.85
N THR A 145 -8.45 -7.32 -1.72
CA THR A 145 -9.51 -6.85 -0.82
C THR A 145 -10.90 -7.05 -1.40
N GLY A 146 -11.02 -7.06 -2.73
CA GLY A 146 -12.32 -7.07 -3.42
C GLY A 146 -13.05 -5.73 -3.32
N ALA A 147 -12.36 -4.66 -2.94
CA ALA A 147 -12.95 -3.32 -2.89
C ALA A 147 -13.32 -2.83 -4.29
N ASP A 148 -14.43 -2.09 -4.39
CA ASP A 148 -14.94 -1.57 -5.66
C ASP A 148 -14.07 -0.44 -6.22
N ARG A 149 -13.33 0.25 -5.34
CA ARG A 149 -12.43 1.35 -5.69
C ARG A 149 -11.37 1.57 -4.64
N LEU A 150 -10.30 2.26 -5.02
CA LEU A 150 -9.22 2.66 -4.11
C LEU A 150 -8.98 4.17 -4.21
N LEU A 151 -8.93 4.83 -3.06
CA LEU A 151 -8.46 6.21 -2.96
C LEU A 151 -6.95 6.20 -2.81
N PHE A 152 -6.21 6.62 -3.84
CA PHE A 152 -4.78 6.83 -3.74
C PHE A 152 -4.50 8.27 -3.33
N THR A 153 -3.73 8.48 -2.27
CA THR A 153 -3.37 9.81 -1.79
C THR A 153 -1.86 10.00 -1.72
N VAL A 154 -1.42 11.23 -1.93
CA VAL A 154 -0.09 11.72 -1.56
C VAL A 154 -0.24 12.87 -0.59
N SER A 155 0.53 12.88 0.49
CA SER A 155 0.37 13.86 1.57
C SER A 155 1.70 14.20 2.25
N ASP A 156 1.78 15.38 2.82
CA ASP A 156 2.80 15.75 3.81
C ASP A 156 2.24 15.79 5.25
N GLY A 157 1.00 15.35 5.43
CA GLY A 157 0.26 15.38 6.69
C GLY A 157 -0.64 16.59 6.85
N THR A 158 -0.65 17.53 5.90
CA THR A 158 -1.55 18.69 5.91
C THR A 158 -2.66 18.54 4.88
N ARG A 159 -3.82 19.16 5.15
CA ARG A 159 -4.95 19.12 4.21
C ARG A 159 -4.64 19.79 2.87
N GLU A 160 -3.93 20.90 2.91
CA GLU A 160 -3.55 21.68 1.73
C GLU A 160 -2.69 20.88 0.75
N ASN A 161 -1.79 20.07 1.28
CA ASN A 161 -0.86 19.24 0.52
C ASN A 161 -1.27 17.76 0.45
N THR A 162 -2.52 17.45 0.77
CA THR A 162 -3.08 16.12 0.54
C THR A 162 -3.85 16.12 -0.78
N HIS A 163 -3.33 15.38 -1.76
CA HIS A 163 -3.93 15.24 -3.08
C HIS A 163 -4.31 13.78 -3.31
N HIS A 164 -5.39 13.55 -4.07
CA HIS A 164 -5.91 12.22 -4.28
C HIS A 164 -6.34 11.96 -5.72
N VAL A 165 -6.44 10.69 -6.04
CA VAL A 165 -7.03 10.17 -7.28
C VAL A 165 -7.71 8.85 -6.98
N TRP A 166 -8.82 8.58 -7.68
CA TRP A 166 -9.52 7.31 -7.61
C TRP A 166 -8.91 6.29 -8.56
N VAL A 167 -8.84 5.05 -8.10
CA VAL A 167 -8.42 3.89 -8.89
C VAL A 167 -9.55 2.87 -8.87
N GLU A 168 -9.96 2.43 -10.04
CA GLU A 168 -10.92 1.34 -10.23
C GLU A 168 -10.17 0.03 -10.52
N PRO A 169 -10.78 -1.14 -10.21
CA PRO A 169 -10.22 -2.42 -10.60
C PRO A 169 -10.08 -2.53 -12.11
N ASP A 170 -8.91 -2.90 -12.56
CA ASP A 170 -8.63 -3.22 -13.95
C ASP A 170 -8.25 -4.70 -14.05
N THR A 171 -9.16 -5.49 -14.63
CA THR A 171 -9.03 -6.95 -14.70
C THR A 171 -7.83 -7.42 -15.53
N ASP A 172 -7.31 -6.58 -16.41
CA ASP A 172 -6.10 -6.89 -17.19
C ASP A 172 -4.85 -7.02 -16.30
N TRP A 173 -4.91 -6.48 -15.06
CA TRP A 173 -3.87 -6.65 -14.06
C TRP A 173 -4.00 -7.92 -13.23
N PHE A 174 -5.14 -8.62 -13.33
CA PHE A 174 -5.45 -9.77 -12.45
C PHE A 174 -5.09 -11.10 -13.10
N ASP A 175 -4.72 -11.12 -14.38
CA ASP A 175 -4.24 -12.27 -15.15
C ASP A 175 -2.70 -12.39 -15.08
#